data_85cdd54f81081e1d3dc71d9b4c3929b3
#
_entry.id   85cdd54f81081e1d3dc71d9b4c3929b3
#
_cell.length_a   1.000
_cell.length_b   1.000
_cell.length_c   1.000
_cell.angle_alpha   90.00
_cell.angle_beta   90.00
_cell.angle_gamma   90.00
#
_symmetry.space_group_name_H-M   'P 1'
#
loop_
_entity.id
_entity.type
_entity.pdbx_description
1 polymer ?
#
loop_
_entity_poly.entity_id
_entity_poly.type
_entity_poly.pdbx_seq_one_letter_code
_entity_poly.pdbx_strand_id
1 'polypeptide(L)'
;MLNVEFIKVSLTENEIKVLFKLLKNRTHKISHDEIPSYEEHKDFCNSHPYRYWYLIKSEKLDIGSFYIAFDNSIGINIIDVENYDEVVSKLLIFIQESFIPLEPVKSKRGEFFTVNVPSTNQKLFECLSKSGGKKIQTTFLI
;
A
#
# COMPACT_ATOMS: atom_id res chain seq x y z
N MET A 1 -11.87 15.55 -14.31
CA MET A 1 -11.77 14.87 -13.00
C MET A 1 -10.97 13.57 -13.16
N LEU A 2 -10.03 13.34 -12.27
CA LEU A 2 -9.20 12.13 -12.30
C LEU A 2 -10.04 10.89 -11.95
N ASN A 3 -9.99 9.87 -12.80
CA ASN A 3 -10.69 8.61 -12.56
C ASN A 3 -9.75 7.62 -11.88
N VAL A 4 -9.94 7.41 -10.59
CA VAL A 4 -9.17 6.45 -9.79
C VAL A 4 -10.07 5.31 -9.35
N GLU A 5 -9.63 4.07 -9.58
CA GLU A 5 -10.37 2.87 -9.20
C GLU A 5 -9.52 2.02 -8.26
N PHE A 6 -10.19 1.42 -7.27
CA PHE A 6 -9.56 0.51 -6.32
C PHE A 6 -10.19 -0.87 -6.53
N ILE A 7 -9.38 -1.82 -6.99
CA ILE A 7 -9.87 -3.13 -7.41
C ILE A 7 -9.30 -4.20 -6.49
N LYS A 8 -10.20 -4.92 -5.82
CA LYS A 8 -9.79 -6.01 -4.93
C LYS A 8 -9.04 -7.08 -5.73
N VAL A 9 -7.86 -7.46 -5.23
CA VAL A 9 -7.02 -8.48 -5.85
C VAL A 9 -7.72 -9.84 -5.76
N SER A 10 -7.90 -10.51 -6.91
CA SER A 10 -8.48 -11.86 -6.99
C SER A 10 -7.46 -12.91 -7.41
N LEU A 11 -6.19 -12.53 -7.53
CA LEU A 11 -5.05 -13.41 -7.81
C LEU A 11 -5.18 -14.21 -9.10
N THR A 12 -5.80 -13.62 -10.13
CA THR A 12 -5.71 -14.18 -11.48
C THR A 12 -4.25 -14.09 -11.93
N GLU A 13 -3.87 -14.93 -12.90
CA GLU A 13 -2.50 -14.90 -13.41
C GLU A 13 -2.11 -13.51 -13.92
N ASN A 14 -3.04 -12.82 -14.59
CA ASN A 14 -2.80 -11.46 -15.06
C ASN A 14 -2.55 -10.49 -13.91
N GLU A 15 -3.31 -10.57 -12.83
CA GLU A 15 -3.12 -9.71 -11.66
C GLU A 15 -1.78 -9.98 -10.97
N ILE A 16 -1.39 -11.24 -10.87
CA ILE A 16 -0.08 -11.59 -10.30
C ILE A 16 1.04 -10.96 -11.12
N LYS A 17 0.93 -10.96 -12.46
CA LYS A 17 1.90 -10.30 -13.33
C LYS A 17 1.91 -8.79 -13.15
N VAL A 18 0.74 -8.17 -13.02
CA VAL A 18 0.62 -6.72 -12.76
C VAL A 18 1.28 -6.36 -11.44
N LEU A 19 1.00 -7.12 -10.39
CA LEU A 19 1.60 -6.91 -9.07
C LEU A 19 3.13 -7.08 -9.12
N PHE A 20 3.63 -8.04 -9.88
CA PHE A 20 5.05 -8.23 -10.06
C PHE A 20 5.71 -7.04 -10.75
N LYS A 21 5.08 -6.54 -11.80
CA LYS A 21 5.56 -5.34 -12.51
C LYS A 21 5.62 -4.13 -11.58
N LEU A 22 4.58 -3.93 -10.77
CA LEU A 22 4.55 -2.85 -9.79
C LEU A 22 5.66 -3.02 -8.74
N LEU A 23 5.91 -4.24 -8.30
CA LEU A 23 6.99 -4.55 -7.36
C LEU A 23 8.36 -4.20 -7.94
N LYS A 24 8.61 -4.58 -9.19
CA LYS A 24 9.88 -4.28 -9.88
C LYS A 24 10.10 -2.79 -10.09
N ASN A 25 9.03 -2.05 -10.31
CA ASN A 25 9.09 -0.61 -10.61
C ASN A 25 8.92 0.28 -9.39
N ARG A 26 8.82 -0.29 -8.19
CA ARG A 26 8.65 0.55 -7.01
C ARG A 26 9.92 1.36 -6.73
N THR A 27 9.70 2.63 -6.42
CA THR A 27 10.77 3.58 -6.16
C THR A 27 11.31 3.48 -4.73
N HIS A 28 10.42 3.16 -3.77
CA HIS A 28 10.76 3.12 -2.35
C HIS A 28 10.51 1.75 -1.76
N LYS A 29 11.44 1.29 -0.91
CA LYS A 29 11.42 -0.04 -0.31
C LYS A 29 11.45 0.06 1.21
N ILE A 30 10.71 -0.81 1.89
CA ILE A 30 10.64 -0.81 3.35
C ILE A 30 11.56 -1.88 3.95
N SER A 31 11.44 -3.12 3.52
CA SER A 31 12.03 -4.25 4.23
C SER A 31 13.29 -4.84 3.60
N HIS A 32 13.45 -4.80 2.30
CA HIS A 32 14.64 -5.33 1.61
C HIS A 32 14.77 -4.76 0.22
N ASP A 33 16.00 -4.77 -0.30
CA ASP A 33 16.34 -4.15 -1.58
C ASP A 33 16.21 -5.11 -2.76
N GLU A 34 16.22 -6.41 -2.52
CA GLU A 34 16.18 -7.39 -3.58
C GLU A 34 14.76 -7.61 -4.10
N ILE A 35 14.67 -7.79 -5.42
CA ILE A 35 13.43 -8.12 -6.10
C ILE A 35 13.36 -9.64 -6.18
N PRO A 36 12.28 -10.28 -5.69
CA PRO A 36 12.14 -11.72 -5.80
C PRO A 36 12.01 -12.17 -7.26
N SER A 37 12.26 -13.45 -7.53
CA SER A 37 11.93 -14.03 -8.82
C SER A 37 10.41 -14.05 -9.02
N TYR A 38 9.96 -14.21 -10.26
CA TYR A 38 8.53 -14.31 -10.53
C TYR A 38 7.88 -15.48 -9.75
N GLU A 39 8.55 -16.63 -9.67
CA GLU A 39 8.03 -17.79 -8.93
C GLU A 39 7.90 -17.51 -7.44
N GLU A 40 8.90 -16.88 -6.83
CA GLU A 40 8.84 -16.46 -5.42
C GLU A 40 7.70 -15.48 -5.19
N HIS A 41 7.51 -14.52 -6.11
CA HIS A 41 6.42 -13.56 -6.04
C HIS A 41 5.05 -14.24 -6.14
N LYS A 42 4.92 -15.20 -7.07
CA LYS A 42 3.69 -15.97 -7.24
C LYS A 42 3.35 -16.76 -5.99
N ASP A 43 4.35 -17.40 -5.38
CA ASP A 43 4.18 -18.13 -4.13
C ASP A 43 3.74 -17.19 -3.02
N PHE A 44 4.35 -16.02 -2.92
CA PHE A 44 3.93 -14.98 -1.97
C PHE A 44 2.48 -14.58 -2.18
N CYS A 45 2.07 -14.32 -3.42
CA CYS A 45 0.69 -13.94 -3.73
C CYS A 45 -0.30 -15.00 -3.27
N ASN A 46 0.02 -16.26 -3.46
CA ASN A 46 -0.87 -17.38 -3.12
C ASN A 46 -0.97 -17.64 -1.60
N SER A 47 -0.06 -17.07 -0.81
CA SER A 47 -0.04 -17.26 0.64
C SER A 47 0.13 -15.94 1.40
N HIS A 48 -0.23 -14.81 0.80
CA HIS A 48 0.00 -13.49 1.38
C HIS A 48 -0.69 -13.32 2.75
N PRO A 49 -0.07 -12.54 3.66
CA PRO A 49 -0.60 -12.37 5.01
C PRO A 49 -1.56 -11.19 5.17
N TYR A 50 -2.02 -10.59 4.08
CA TYR A 50 -2.84 -9.38 4.15
C TYR A 50 -4.29 -9.69 4.47
N ARG A 51 -4.92 -8.79 5.22
CA ARG A 51 -6.37 -8.81 5.45
C ARG A 51 -7.10 -8.39 4.19
N TYR A 52 -6.61 -7.34 3.52
CA TYR A 52 -7.13 -6.85 2.23
C TYR A 52 -5.96 -6.44 1.33
N TRP A 53 -6.11 -6.67 0.05
CA TRP A 53 -5.12 -6.29 -0.95
C TRP A 53 -5.84 -5.77 -2.20
N TYR A 54 -5.45 -4.56 -2.66
CA TYR A 54 -6.11 -3.88 -3.77
C TYR A 54 -5.09 -3.36 -4.79
N LEU A 55 -5.50 -3.39 -6.06
CA LEU A 55 -4.81 -2.67 -7.13
C LEU A 55 -5.38 -1.25 -7.21
N ILE A 56 -4.53 -0.30 -7.59
CA ILE A 56 -4.92 1.10 -7.82
C ILE A 56 -4.76 1.39 -9.30
N LYS A 57 -5.86 1.81 -9.93
CA LYS A 57 -5.86 2.23 -11.34
C LYS A 57 -6.18 3.71 -11.43
N SER A 58 -5.46 4.40 -12.30
CA SER A 58 -5.75 5.79 -12.63
C SER A 58 -5.86 5.89 -14.15
N GLU A 59 -6.99 6.40 -14.64
CA GLU A 59 -7.27 6.47 -16.07
C GLU A 59 -7.03 5.12 -16.77
N LYS A 60 -7.48 4.05 -16.12
CA LYS A 60 -7.39 2.66 -16.58
C LYS A 60 -5.97 2.08 -16.59
N LEU A 61 -4.97 2.81 -16.08
CA LEU A 61 -3.60 2.32 -15.96
C LEU A 61 -3.32 1.80 -14.55
N ASP A 62 -2.60 0.71 -14.45
CA ASP A 62 -2.18 0.16 -13.16
C ASP A 62 -1.03 0.99 -12.61
N ILE A 63 -1.31 1.78 -11.57
CA ILE A 63 -0.33 2.72 -11.01
C ILE A 63 0.16 2.35 -9.62
N GLY A 64 -0.46 1.37 -8.99
CA GLY A 64 -0.03 0.99 -7.66
C GLY A 64 -0.88 -0.09 -7.03
N SER A 65 -0.61 -0.33 -5.77
CA SER A 65 -1.36 -1.25 -4.94
C SER A 65 -1.32 -0.77 -3.49
N PHE A 66 -2.26 -1.26 -2.69
CA PHE A 66 -2.18 -1.09 -1.24
C PHE A 66 -2.70 -2.36 -0.57
N TYR A 67 -2.26 -2.58 0.64
CA TYR A 67 -2.78 -3.66 1.47
C TYR A 67 -3.11 -3.15 2.87
N ILE A 68 -4.01 -3.85 3.53
CA ILE A 68 -4.31 -3.64 4.96
C ILE A 68 -3.95 -4.94 5.66
N ALA A 69 -3.08 -4.86 6.64
CA ALA A 69 -2.61 -6.02 7.41
C ALA A 69 -3.47 -6.24 8.66
N PHE A 70 -3.31 -7.39 9.29
CA PHE A 70 -4.07 -7.74 10.49
C PHE A 70 -3.61 -6.97 11.74
N ASP A 71 -2.50 -6.24 11.67
CA ASP A 71 -2.04 -5.35 12.74
C ASP A 71 -2.57 -3.91 12.56
N ASN A 72 -3.52 -3.70 11.67
CA ASN A 72 -4.08 -2.41 11.28
C ASN A 72 -3.09 -1.49 10.52
N SER A 73 -1.97 -2.01 10.08
CA SER A 73 -1.06 -1.23 9.24
C SER A 73 -1.46 -1.30 7.77
N ILE A 74 -1.18 -0.22 7.06
CA ILE A 74 -1.46 -0.07 5.63
C ILE A 74 -0.13 0.13 4.91
N GLY A 75 0.09 -0.67 3.85
CA GLY A 75 1.21 -0.47 2.95
C GLY A 75 0.71 0.12 1.63
N ILE A 76 1.36 1.17 1.17
CA ILE A 76 0.99 1.89 -0.05
C ILE A 76 2.18 1.87 -1.00
N ASN A 77 1.97 1.41 -2.23
CA ASN A 77 2.96 1.46 -3.29
C ASN A 77 2.31 2.11 -4.51
N ILE A 78 2.66 3.35 -4.78
CA ILE A 78 2.19 4.10 -5.95
C ILE A 78 3.42 4.54 -6.73
N ILE A 79 3.45 4.25 -8.03
CA ILE A 79 4.54 4.69 -8.89
C ILE A 79 4.48 6.23 -9.03
N ASP A 80 5.59 6.84 -9.44
CA ASP A 80 5.64 8.28 -9.58
C ASP A 80 4.75 8.73 -10.74
N VAL A 81 3.62 9.33 -10.41
CA VAL A 81 2.64 9.86 -11.37
C VAL A 81 2.40 11.33 -11.08
N GLU A 82 2.00 12.06 -12.12
CA GLU A 82 1.77 13.50 -12.03
C GLU A 82 0.71 13.87 -11.00
N ASN A 83 -0.30 13.00 -10.83
CA ASN A 83 -1.44 13.23 -9.93
C ASN A 83 -1.29 12.51 -8.58
N TYR A 84 -0.06 12.28 -8.13
CA TYR A 84 0.23 11.49 -6.93
C TYR A 84 -0.58 11.94 -5.71
N ASP A 85 -0.60 13.25 -5.44
CA ASP A 85 -1.31 13.80 -4.27
C ASP A 85 -2.81 13.51 -4.32
N GLU A 86 -3.43 13.66 -5.48
CA GLU A 86 -4.86 13.40 -5.65
C GLU A 86 -5.17 11.91 -5.50
N VAL A 87 -4.31 11.04 -6.02
CA VAL A 87 -4.46 9.58 -5.87
C VAL A 87 -4.40 9.20 -4.40
N VAL A 88 -3.42 9.70 -3.65
CA VAL A 88 -3.29 9.41 -2.21
C VAL A 88 -4.51 9.91 -1.45
N SER A 89 -4.98 11.13 -1.73
CA SER A 89 -6.19 11.67 -1.07
C SER A 89 -7.40 10.80 -1.31
N LYS A 90 -7.63 10.37 -2.54
CA LYS A 90 -8.74 9.48 -2.88
C LYS A 90 -8.60 8.11 -2.21
N LEU A 91 -7.39 7.59 -2.12
CA LEU A 91 -7.10 6.33 -1.45
C LEU A 91 -7.44 6.40 0.04
N LEU A 92 -7.02 7.45 0.72
CA LEU A 92 -7.29 7.62 2.15
C LEU A 92 -8.79 7.70 2.43
N ILE A 93 -9.53 8.42 1.60
CA ILE A 93 -10.99 8.51 1.71
C ILE A 93 -11.61 7.12 1.51
N PHE A 94 -11.18 6.41 0.47
CA PHE A 94 -11.68 5.07 0.19
C PHE A 94 -11.47 4.13 1.38
N ILE A 95 -10.28 4.13 1.97
CA ILE A 95 -9.97 3.29 3.12
C ILE A 95 -10.85 3.64 4.31
N GLN A 96 -10.97 4.93 4.64
CA GLN A 96 -11.75 5.38 5.78
C GLN A 96 -13.25 5.09 5.63
N GLU A 97 -13.77 5.14 4.42
CA GLU A 97 -15.18 4.85 4.14
C GLU A 97 -15.50 3.36 4.01
N SER A 98 -14.52 2.55 3.61
CA SER A 98 -14.75 1.15 3.25
C SER A 98 -14.35 0.14 4.31
N PHE A 99 -13.45 0.50 5.23
CA PHE A 99 -12.88 -0.46 6.18
C PHE A 99 -12.89 0.08 7.60
N ILE A 100 -13.00 -0.85 8.55
CA ILE A 100 -12.94 -0.56 9.98
C ILE A 100 -11.71 -1.25 10.55
N PRO A 101 -10.88 -0.56 11.35
CA PRO A 101 -9.76 -1.21 12.02
C PRO A 101 -10.22 -2.37 12.89
N LEU A 102 -9.40 -3.40 12.99
CA LEU A 102 -9.66 -4.49 13.93
C LEU A 102 -9.51 -3.98 15.37
N GLU A 103 -10.24 -4.62 16.29
CA GLU A 103 -10.17 -4.30 17.70
C GLU A 103 -8.71 -4.32 18.20
N PRO A 104 -8.32 -3.37 19.06
CA PRO A 104 -6.95 -3.32 19.56
C PRO A 104 -6.58 -4.56 20.37
N VAL A 105 -5.33 -5.02 20.20
CA VAL A 105 -4.77 -6.12 20.96
C VAL A 105 -3.41 -5.67 21.49
N LYS A 106 -3.26 -5.66 22.81
CA LYS A 106 -2.05 -5.20 23.48
C LYS A 106 -0.81 -5.88 22.89
N SER A 107 0.20 -5.09 22.56
CA SER A 107 1.47 -5.51 21.97
C SER A 107 1.37 -6.04 20.52
N LYS A 108 0.19 -6.04 19.91
CA LYS A 108 0.00 -6.49 18.52
C LYS A 108 -0.50 -5.39 17.60
N ARG A 109 -1.52 -4.65 18.02
CA ARG A 109 -2.10 -3.57 17.21
C ARG A 109 -2.85 -2.57 18.07
N GLY A 110 -2.82 -1.30 17.66
CA GLY A 110 -3.63 -0.25 18.25
C GLY A 110 -5.06 -0.25 17.67
N GLU A 111 -5.84 0.75 18.04
CA GLU A 111 -7.25 0.84 17.63
C GLU A 111 -7.47 1.56 16.30
N PHE A 112 -6.44 2.22 15.74
CA PHE A 112 -6.54 2.98 14.51
C PHE A 112 -5.68 2.36 13.40
N PHE A 113 -6.01 2.67 12.15
CA PHE A 113 -5.13 2.37 11.05
C PHE A 113 -3.85 3.20 11.13
N THR A 114 -2.73 2.58 10.76
CA THR A 114 -1.44 3.26 10.61
C THR A 114 -0.91 3.02 9.21
N VAL A 115 -0.10 3.94 8.70
CA VAL A 115 0.55 3.79 7.40
C VAL A 115 2.06 3.73 7.61
N ASN A 116 2.69 2.70 7.09
CA ASN A 116 4.14 2.57 7.11
C ASN A 116 4.72 3.28 5.88
N VAL A 117 5.52 4.31 6.12
CA VAL A 117 6.10 5.12 5.04
C VAL A 117 7.59 4.81 4.93
N PRO A 118 8.08 4.37 3.76
CA PRO A 118 9.52 4.22 3.55
C PRO A 118 10.25 5.54 3.84
N SER A 119 11.41 5.46 4.49
CA SER A 119 12.14 6.67 4.93
C SER A 119 12.52 7.60 3.78
N THR A 120 12.61 7.09 2.56
CA THR A 120 12.95 7.88 1.36
C THR A 120 11.71 8.44 0.66
N ASN A 121 10.50 8.05 1.07
CA ASN A 121 9.27 8.47 0.39
C ASN A 121 8.69 9.76 0.97
N GLN A 122 9.34 10.88 0.65
CA GLN A 122 8.93 12.19 1.13
C GLN A 122 7.57 12.62 0.60
N LYS A 123 7.21 12.25 -0.62
CA LYS A 123 5.89 12.59 -1.20
C LYS A 123 4.76 11.99 -0.38
N LEU A 124 4.86 10.73 -0.03
CA LEU A 124 3.82 10.07 0.78
C LEU A 124 3.76 10.67 2.17
N PHE A 125 4.92 10.93 2.79
CA PHE A 125 5.01 11.58 4.09
C PHE A 125 4.27 12.92 4.08
N GLU A 126 4.50 13.75 3.07
CA GLU A 126 3.84 15.05 2.95
C GLU A 126 2.34 14.93 2.72
N CYS A 127 1.91 14.00 1.86
CA CYS A 127 0.48 13.76 1.61
C CYS A 127 -0.25 13.38 2.90
N LEU A 128 0.33 12.46 3.67
CA LEU A 128 -0.27 12.01 4.94
C LEU A 128 -0.31 13.14 5.96
N SER A 129 0.75 13.93 6.06
CA SER A 129 0.81 15.07 6.98
C SER A 129 -0.25 16.11 6.63
N LYS A 130 -0.42 16.44 5.35
CA LYS A 130 -1.45 17.37 4.88
C LYS A 130 -2.86 16.87 5.13
N SER A 131 -3.04 15.55 5.15
CA SER A 131 -4.34 14.91 5.41
C SER A 131 -4.65 14.76 6.90
N GLY A 132 -3.82 15.31 7.77
CA GLY A 132 -4.01 15.24 9.23
C GLY A 132 -3.32 14.07 9.91
N GLY A 133 -2.50 13.32 9.17
CA GLY A 133 -1.72 12.21 9.73
C GLY A 133 -0.68 12.71 10.73
N LYS A 134 -0.44 11.92 11.76
CA LYS A 134 0.55 12.23 12.79
C LYS A 134 1.60 11.13 12.83
N LYS A 135 2.88 11.53 12.72
CA LYS A 135 3.99 10.58 12.85
C LYS A 135 4.06 10.06 14.29
N ILE A 136 4.02 8.74 14.45
CA ILE A 136 4.01 8.09 15.77
C ILE A 136 5.21 7.16 16.01
N GLN A 137 5.98 6.83 14.98
CA GLN A 137 7.05 5.84 15.12
C GLN A 137 8.17 6.09 14.12
N THR A 138 9.38 5.70 14.51
CA THR A 138 10.54 5.61 13.61
C THR A 138 11.20 4.26 13.84
N THR A 139 11.55 3.57 12.74
CA THR A 139 12.18 2.25 12.80
C THR A 139 13.59 2.32 12.22
N PHE A 140 14.54 1.73 12.93
CA PHE A 140 15.94 1.67 12.51
C PHE A 140 16.34 0.23 12.23
N LEU A 141 17.08 0.03 11.16
CA LEU A 141 17.80 -1.22 10.94
C LEU A 141 19.13 -1.13 11.68
N ILE A 142 19.50 -2.16 12.41
CA ILE A 142 20.75 -2.20 13.18
C ILE A 142 21.76 -3.12 12.52
#